data_764bd175f81eb5ab9a8fedff1e4b1d27
#
_entry.id   764bd175f81eb5ab9a8fedff1e4b1d27
#
_cell.length_a   1.000
_cell.length_b   1.000
_cell.length_c   1.000
_cell.angle_alpha   90.00
_cell.angle_beta   90.00
_cell.angle_gamma   90.00
#
_symmetry.space_group_name_H-M   'P 1'
#
loop_
_entity.id
_entity.type
_entity.pdbx_description
1 polymer ?
#
loop_
_entity_poly.entity_id
_entity_poly.type
_entity_poly.pdbx_seq_one_letter_code
_entity_poly.pdbx_strand_id
1 'polypeptide(L)'
;MTDTVARLEGISHHYGETAALCDITLDFPAGCMVGLIGPDGVGKSTLLGLIAGARELQQGRLQVLGGDMASHRFRNQAAPRIAYMPQGLGGNLYHTLTVDENIAFFADLFGLTGASRRQQIDRLLDATGLLAFRDRP
;
A
#
# COMPACT_ATOMS: atom_id res chain seq x y z
N MET A 1 20.52 5.41 15.67
CA MET A 1 19.88 4.19 15.14
C MET A 1 18.78 4.67 14.20
N THR A 2 18.88 4.37 12.92
CA THR A 2 17.82 4.72 11.96
C THR A 2 16.57 3.91 12.31
N ASP A 3 15.47 4.61 12.55
CA ASP A 3 14.19 3.96 12.81
C ASP A 3 13.80 3.11 11.59
N THR A 4 13.46 1.84 11.80
CA THR A 4 13.08 0.90 10.75
C THR A 4 11.56 0.86 10.67
N VAL A 5 11.00 1.15 9.48
CA VAL A 5 9.54 1.12 9.25
C VAL A 5 9.04 -0.26 8.87
N ALA A 6 9.86 -1.05 8.17
CA ALA A 6 9.58 -2.46 7.89
C ALA A 6 10.86 -3.28 7.99
N ARG A 7 10.77 -4.45 8.62
CA ARG A 7 11.84 -5.44 8.77
C ARG A 7 11.39 -6.79 8.27
N LEU A 8 12.18 -7.37 7.39
CA LEU A 8 11.99 -8.65 6.75
C LEU A 8 13.10 -9.59 7.17
N GLU A 9 12.77 -10.80 7.59
CA GLU A 9 13.73 -11.83 7.99
C GLU A 9 13.34 -13.16 7.36
N GLY A 10 14.15 -13.65 6.41
CA GLY A 10 13.97 -14.94 5.76
C GLY A 10 12.68 -15.08 4.97
N ILE A 11 12.21 -14.00 4.34
CA ILE A 11 10.93 -13.99 3.61
C ILE A 11 11.03 -14.83 2.35
N SER A 12 10.18 -15.86 2.25
CA SER A 12 9.97 -16.63 1.04
C SER A 12 8.50 -16.64 0.66
N HIS A 13 8.21 -16.56 -0.65
CA HIS A 13 6.86 -16.56 -1.18
C HIS A 13 6.80 -17.25 -2.53
N HIS A 14 5.80 -18.12 -2.72
CA HIS A 14 5.61 -18.92 -3.92
C HIS A 14 4.22 -18.70 -4.53
N TYR A 15 4.15 -18.77 -5.85
CA TYR A 15 2.91 -18.88 -6.62
C TYR A 15 2.91 -20.26 -7.31
N GLY A 16 2.21 -21.21 -6.73
CA GLY A 16 2.32 -22.60 -7.12
C GLY A 16 3.76 -23.09 -6.98
N GLU A 17 4.37 -23.57 -8.07
CA GLU A 17 5.76 -24.02 -8.09
C GLU A 17 6.80 -22.90 -8.30
N THR A 18 6.33 -21.69 -8.63
CA THR A 18 7.23 -20.56 -8.93
C THR A 18 7.58 -19.81 -7.67
N ALA A 19 8.86 -19.78 -7.32
CA ALA A 19 9.38 -18.96 -6.23
C ALA A 19 9.45 -17.49 -6.68
N ALA A 20 8.67 -16.62 -6.05
CA ALA A 20 8.70 -15.17 -6.28
C ALA A 20 9.68 -14.45 -5.35
N LEU A 21 9.86 -14.95 -4.14
CA LEU A 21 10.84 -14.47 -3.17
C LEU A 21 11.50 -15.68 -2.51
N CYS A 22 12.83 -15.61 -2.32
CA CYS A 22 13.63 -16.66 -1.70
C CYS A 22 14.52 -16.05 -0.63
N ASP A 23 14.24 -16.33 0.64
CA ASP A 23 15.06 -15.98 1.81
C ASP A 23 15.47 -14.49 1.86
N ILE A 24 14.52 -13.59 1.63
CA ILE A 24 14.77 -12.15 1.62
C ILE A 24 14.87 -11.62 3.04
N THR A 25 16.02 -11.04 3.37
CA THR A 25 16.26 -10.35 4.64
C THR A 25 16.66 -8.91 4.33
N LEU A 26 15.84 -7.94 4.79
CA LEU A 26 15.99 -6.54 4.43
C LEU A 26 15.28 -5.64 5.45
N ASP A 27 15.88 -4.49 5.74
CA ASP A 27 15.30 -3.42 6.55
C ASP A 27 14.95 -2.22 5.68
N PHE A 28 13.76 -1.65 5.87
CA PHE A 28 13.34 -0.38 5.27
C PHE A 28 13.43 0.71 6.33
N PRO A 29 14.26 1.74 6.10
CA PRO A 29 14.40 2.86 7.04
C PRO A 29 13.13 3.73 7.02
N ALA A 30 12.79 4.31 8.17
CA ALA A 30 11.72 5.29 8.29
C ALA A 30 12.14 6.67 7.79
N GLY A 31 11.17 7.50 7.42
CA GLY A 31 11.37 8.92 7.13
C GLY A 31 12.10 9.22 5.82
N CYS A 32 12.29 8.25 4.94
CA CYS A 32 12.91 8.45 3.63
C CYS A 32 12.18 7.72 2.51
N MET A 33 12.45 8.13 1.28
CA MET A 33 11.97 7.42 0.09
C MET A 33 12.92 6.26 -0.23
N VAL A 34 12.37 5.07 -0.43
CA VAL A 34 13.13 3.88 -0.82
C VAL A 34 12.70 3.43 -2.21
N GLY A 35 13.66 3.29 -3.13
CA GLY A 35 13.45 2.75 -4.47
C GLY A 35 13.79 1.26 -4.53
N LEU A 36 12.85 0.43 -4.99
CA LEU A 36 13.09 -0.98 -5.27
C LEU A 36 13.27 -1.18 -6.78
N ILE A 37 14.51 -1.41 -7.21
CA ILE A 37 14.89 -1.47 -8.62
C ILE A 37 15.26 -2.92 -8.99
N GLY A 38 14.87 -3.34 -10.18
CA GLY A 38 15.20 -4.66 -10.73
C GLY A 38 14.33 -4.99 -11.94
N PRO A 39 14.66 -6.05 -12.70
CA PRO A 39 13.89 -6.48 -13.88
C PRO A 39 12.46 -6.92 -13.52
N ASP A 40 11.61 -7.07 -14.52
CA ASP A 40 10.25 -7.55 -14.31
C ASP A 40 10.24 -9.03 -13.87
N GLY A 41 9.23 -9.37 -13.05
CA GLY A 41 9.06 -10.74 -12.55
C GLY A 41 9.93 -11.15 -11.37
N VAL A 42 10.84 -10.30 -10.86
CA VAL A 42 11.75 -10.66 -9.73
C VAL A 42 11.12 -10.51 -8.34
N GLY A 43 9.82 -10.36 -8.23
CA GLY A 43 9.13 -10.35 -6.93
C GLY A 43 8.94 -8.98 -6.27
N LYS A 44 9.31 -7.84 -6.92
CA LYS A 44 9.14 -6.48 -6.35
C LYS A 44 7.72 -6.21 -5.86
N SER A 45 6.73 -6.46 -6.70
CA SER A 45 5.31 -6.25 -6.36
C SER A 45 4.81 -7.22 -5.29
N THR A 46 5.39 -8.44 -5.22
CA THR A 46 5.11 -9.41 -4.17
C THR A 46 5.62 -8.89 -2.84
N LEU A 47 6.85 -8.39 -2.80
CA LEU A 47 7.48 -7.83 -1.61
C LEU A 47 6.69 -6.62 -1.07
N LEU A 48 6.35 -5.67 -1.95
CA LEU A 48 5.54 -4.50 -1.58
C LEU A 48 4.13 -4.89 -1.10
N GLY A 49 3.51 -5.89 -1.74
CA GLY A 49 2.20 -6.41 -1.32
C GLY A 49 2.23 -7.10 0.05
N LEU A 50 3.32 -7.78 0.41
CA LEU A 50 3.53 -8.35 1.74
C LEU A 50 3.69 -7.23 2.79
N ILE A 51 4.54 -6.23 2.53
CA ILE A 51 4.76 -5.08 3.41
C ILE A 51 3.46 -4.31 3.64
N ALA A 52 2.66 -4.13 2.59
CA ALA A 52 1.37 -3.45 2.67
C ALA A 52 0.25 -4.28 3.34
N GLY A 53 0.47 -5.57 3.60
CA GLY A 53 -0.56 -6.47 4.12
C GLY A 53 -1.62 -6.88 3.09
N ALA A 54 -1.42 -6.53 1.81
CA ALA A 54 -2.28 -6.94 0.70
C ALA A 54 -2.05 -8.40 0.27
N ARG A 55 -1.01 -9.04 0.80
CA ARG A 55 -0.68 -10.46 0.64
C ARG A 55 -0.39 -11.10 1.99
N GLU A 56 -0.72 -12.37 2.12
CA GLU A 56 -0.41 -13.14 3.32
C GLU A 56 1.04 -13.61 3.32
N LEU A 57 1.66 -13.55 4.48
CA LEU A 57 3.00 -14.06 4.71
C LEU A 57 2.97 -15.58 4.68
N GLN A 58 3.76 -16.20 3.81
CA GLN A 58 3.88 -17.66 3.73
C GLN A 58 5.02 -18.18 4.61
N GLN A 59 6.18 -17.52 4.57
CA GLN A 59 7.37 -17.95 5.31
C GLN A 59 8.22 -16.75 5.72
N GLY A 60 8.93 -16.90 6.86
CA GLY A 60 9.78 -15.86 7.43
C GLY A 60 9.07 -15.01 8.47
N ARG A 61 9.65 -13.87 8.82
CA ARG A 61 9.09 -12.90 9.75
C ARG A 61 9.03 -11.52 9.09
N LEU A 62 7.88 -10.87 9.19
CA LEU A 62 7.67 -9.53 8.65
C LEU A 62 7.09 -8.62 9.73
N GLN A 63 7.84 -7.60 10.10
CA GLN A 63 7.39 -6.53 10.98
C GLN A 63 7.21 -5.24 10.19
N VAL A 64 6.09 -4.57 10.36
CA VAL A 64 5.78 -3.26 9.75
C VAL A 64 5.18 -2.35 10.81
N LEU A 65 5.63 -1.09 10.86
CA LEU A 65 5.15 -0.11 11.84
C LEU A 65 5.24 -0.61 13.30
N GLY A 66 6.23 -1.44 13.59
CA GLY A 66 6.50 -1.99 14.92
C GLY A 66 5.69 -3.23 15.30
N GLY A 67 4.92 -3.83 14.40
CA GLY A 67 4.14 -5.03 14.69
C GLY A 67 4.28 -6.14 13.65
N ASP A 68 3.85 -7.33 14.03
CA ASP A 68 3.99 -8.57 13.25
C ASP A 68 2.85 -8.70 12.22
N MET A 69 3.21 -8.72 10.94
CA MET A 69 2.27 -8.87 9.82
C MET A 69 1.72 -10.30 9.68
N ALA A 70 2.22 -11.29 10.37
CA ALA A 70 1.59 -12.60 10.46
C ALA A 70 0.28 -12.54 11.27
N SER A 71 0.18 -11.60 12.21
CA SER A 71 -1.03 -11.38 13.03
C SER A 71 -2.14 -10.69 12.25
N HIS A 72 -3.25 -11.39 11.99
CA HIS A 72 -4.44 -10.81 11.35
C HIS A 72 -4.97 -9.57 12.12
N ARG A 73 -4.98 -9.65 13.47
CA ARG A 73 -5.39 -8.52 14.32
C ARG A 73 -4.51 -7.30 14.09
N PHE A 74 -3.19 -7.49 14.01
CA PHE A 74 -2.27 -6.39 13.78
C PHE A 74 -2.42 -5.83 12.36
N ARG A 75 -2.55 -6.67 11.32
CA ARG A 75 -2.79 -6.20 9.95
C ARG A 75 -4.00 -5.27 9.87
N ASN A 76 -5.11 -5.64 10.51
CA ASN A 76 -6.31 -4.79 10.55
C ASN A 76 -6.09 -3.44 11.26
N GLN A 77 -5.26 -3.42 12.30
CA GLN A 77 -4.90 -2.18 12.99
C GLN A 77 -3.93 -1.30 12.18
N ALA A 78 -3.03 -1.92 11.41
CA ALA A 78 -2.04 -1.23 10.58
C ALA A 78 -2.63 -0.73 9.25
N ALA A 79 -3.63 -1.41 8.69
CA ALA A 79 -4.21 -1.11 7.38
C ALA A 79 -4.59 0.37 7.17
N PRO A 80 -5.26 1.08 8.11
CA PRO A 80 -5.55 2.50 7.95
C PRO A 80 -4.33 3.42 7.92
N ARG A 81 -3.15 2.90 8.27
CA ARG A 81 -1.88 3.65 8.31
C ARG A 81 -1.00 3.37 7.08
N ILE A 82 -1.43 2.47 6.19
CA ILE A 82 -0.68 2.03 5.03
C ILE A 82 -1.48 2.35 3.78
N ALA A 83 -0.95 3.21 2.91
CA ALA A 83 -1.48 3.41 1.58
C ALA A 83 -0.74 2.51 0.60
N TYR A 84 -1.46 1.67 -0.12
CA TYR A 84 -0.92 0.77 -1.14
C TYR A 84 -1.56 1.04 -2.49
N MET A 85 -0.73 1.39 -3.47
CA MET A 85 -1.17 1.59 -4.84
C MET A 85 -0.60 0.44 -5.70
N PRO A 86 -1.41 -0.58 -6.05
CA PRO A 86 -0.97 -1.68 -6.89
C PRO A 86 -0.73 -1.22 -8.32
N GLN A 87 0.06 -2.00 -9.06
CA GLN A 87 0.30 -1.77 -10.48
C GLN A 87 -0.96 -2.10 -11.29
N GLY A 88 -1.28 -1.24 -12.27
CA GLY A 88 -2.43 -1.42 -13.18
C GLY A 88 -3.52 -0.37 -12.95
N LEU A 89 -4.11 0.10 -14.05
CA LEU A 89 -5.05 1.23 -14.06
C LEU A 89 -6.50 0.83 -13.81
N GLY A 90 -6.88 -0.43 -13.91
CA GLY A 90 -8.28 -0.84 -14.01
C GLY A 90 -8.93 -1.43 -12.75
N GLY A 91 -8.14 -1.82 -11.74
CA GLY A 91 -8.67 -2.59 -10.61
C GLY A 91 -9.10 -1.77 -9.39
N ASN A 92 -8.70 -0.49 -9.33
CA ASN A 92 -8.81 0.30 -8.09
C ASN A 92 -9.74 1.51 -8.22
N LEU A 93 -10.27 1.79 -9.40
CA LEU A 93 -11.18 2.90 -9.64
C LEU A 93 -12.53 2.36 -10.11
N TYR A 94 -13.57 3.00 -9.68
CA TYR A 94 -14.93 2.74 -10.13
C TYR A 94 -15.22 3.62 -11.35
N HIS A 95 -15.27 3.02 -12.53
CA HIS A 95 -15.46 3.73 -13.82
C HIS A 95 -16.81 4.45 -13.94
N THR A 96 -17.78 4.11 -13.11
CA THR A 96 -19.09 4.75 -13.07
C THR A 96 -19.15 5.94 -12.13
N LEU A 97 -18.12 6.11 -11.30
CA LEU A 97 -18.02 7.25 -10.39
C LEU A 97 -17.16 8.36 -10.99
N THR A 98 -17.48 9.60 -10.64
CA THR A 98 -16.66 10.75 -10.96
C THR A 98 -15.32 10.72 -10.23
N VAL A 99 -14.38 11.59 -10.63
CA VAL A 99 -13.09 11.74 -9.94
C VAL A 99 -13.31 12.09 -8.46
N ASP A 100 -14.21 13.02 -8.16
CA ASP A 100 -14.56 13.42 -6.77
C ASP A 100 -15.12 12.23 -5.98
N GLU A 101 -16.06 11.48 -6.56
CA GLU A 101 -16.68 10.32 -5.91
C GLU A 101 -15.68 9.16 -5.67
N ASN A 102 -14.76 8.91 -6.60
CA ASN A 102 -13.68 7.94 -6.40
C ASN A 102 -12.79 8.34 -5.23
N ILE A 103 -12.34 9.60 -5.16
CA ILE A 103 -11.52 10.09 -4.04
C ILE A 103 -12.32 10.04 -2.74
N ALA A 104 -13.60 10.41 -2.80
CA ALA A 104 -14.51 10.37 -1.66
C ALA A 104 -14.67 8.95 -1.08
N PHE A 105 -14.81 7.95 -1.95
CA PHE A 105 -14.89 6.54 -1.55
C PHE A 105 -13.65 6.11 -0.76
N PHE A 106 -12.44 6.44 -1.24
CA PHE A 106 -11.22 6.13 -0.51
C PHE A 106 -11.09 6.94 0.79
N ALA A 107 -11.51 8.20 0.80
CA ALA A 107 -11.53 9.00 2.02
C ALA A 107 -12.41 8.37 3.10
N ASP A 108 -13.57 7.83 2.72
CA ASP A 108 -14.46 7.10 3.63
C ASP A 108 -13.83 5.81 4.17
N LEU A 109 -13.11 5.05 3.32
CA LEU A 109 -12.36 3.86 3.76
C LEU A 109 -11.28 4.18 4.81
N PHE A 110 -10.67 5.36 4.72
CA PHE A 110 -9.71 5.86 5.71
C PHE A 110 -10.36 6.60 6.89
N GLY A 111 -11.70 6.57 7.00
CA GLY A 111 -12.43 7.13 8.12
C GLY A 111 -12.53 8.66 8.13
N LEU A 112 -12.25 9.33 7.01
CA LEU A 112 -12.42 10.77 6.88
C LEU A 112 -13.91 11.11 6.73
N THR A 113 -14.40 12.06 7.52
CA THR A 113 -15.82 12.46 7.50
C THR A 113 -15.99 13.97 7.52
N GLY A 114 -17.17 14.46 7.12
CA GLY A 114 -17.55 15.87 7.25
C GLY A 114 -16.63 16.85 6.54
N ALA A 115 -16.31 17.94 7.22
CA ALA A 115 -15.50 19.03 6.67
C ALA A 115 -14.05 18.61 6.36
N SER A 116 -13.45 17.75 7.18
CA SER A 116 -12.08 17.28 6.96
C SER A 116 -11.95 16.44 5.69
N ARG A 117 -12.96 15.59 5.40
CA ARG A 117 -13.06 14.84 4.14
C ARG A 117 -13.08 15.80 2.93
N ARG A 118 -13.97 16.80 2.96
CA ARG A 118 -14.10 17.76 1.86
C ARG A 118 -12.82 18.54 1.62
N GLN A 119 -12.23 19.07 2.68
CA GLN A 119 -10.95 19.79 2.60
C GLN A 119 -9.82 18.92 2.00
N GLN A 120 -9.74 17.65 2.40
CA GLN A 120 -8.72 16.77 1.87
C GLN A 120 -8.94 16.42 0.39
N ILE A 121 -10.19 16.21 -0.04
CA ILE A 121 -10.53 16.00 -1.45
C ILE A 121 -10.13 17.21 -2.29
N ASP A 122 -10.53 18.43 -1.86
CA ASP A 122 -10.21 19.67 -2.58
C ASP A 122 -8.69 19.86 -2.69
N ARG A 123 -7.96 19.61 -1.61
CA ARG A 123 -6.50 19.68 -1.59
C ARG A 123 -5.84 18.68 -2.55
N LEU A 124 -6.34 17.46 -2.61
CA LEU A 124 -5.81 16.42 -3.52
C LEU A 124 -6.08 16.76 -4.97
N LEU A 125 -7.30 17.21 -5.30
CA LEU A 125 -7.67 17.62 -6.64
C LEU A 125 -6.82 18.80 -7.13
N ASP A 126 -6.55 19.77 -6.28
CA ASP A 126 -5.69 20.92 -6.59
C ASP A 126 -4.24 20.45 -6.80
N ALA A 127 -3.67 19.70 -5.87
CA ALA A 127 -2.30 19.22 -5.92
C ALA A 127 -2.00 18.32 -7.14
N THR A 128 -3.01 17.63 -7.67
CA THR A 128 -2.89 16.74 -8.84
C THR A 128 -3.29 17.42 -10.16
N GLY A 129 -3.80 18.64 -10.11
CA GLY A 129 -4.32 19.35 -11.29
C GLY A 129 -5.64 18.77 -11.82
N LEU A 130 -6.33 17.95 -11.03
CA LEU A 130 -7.58 17.29 -11.41
C LEU A 130 -8.84 18.09 -11.07
N LEU A 131 -8.71 19.28 -10.50
CA LEU A 131 -9.85 20.10 -10.07
C LEU A 131 -10.84 20.38 -11.20
N ALA A 132 -10.34 20.65 -12.42
CA ALA A 132 -11.18 20.89 -13.60
C ALA A 132 -11.90 19.62 -14.11
N PHE A 133 -11.51 18.46 -13.63
CA PHE A 133 -12.06 17.15 -14.02
C PHE A 133 -12.91 16.51 -12.91
N ARG A 134 -13.15 17.24 -11.83
CA ARG A 134 -13.84 16.77 -10.62
C ARG A 134 -15.08 15.93 -10.91
N ASP A 135 -15.94 16.41 -11.80
CA ASP A 135 -17.25 15.83 -12.10
C ASP A 135 -17.23 14.87 -13.31
N ARG A 136 -16.04 14.54 -13.82
CA ARG A 136 -15.88 13.55 -14.90
C ARG A 136 -15.71 12.14 -14.34
N PRO A 137 -16.34 11.12 -14.97
CA PRO A 137 -16.06 9.72 -14.68
C PRO A 137 -14.70 9.28 -15.21
#